data_65099fc387065313ad34ae4bed283edf
#
_entry.id   65099fc387065313ad34ae4bed283edf
#
_cell.length_a   1.000
_cell.length_b   1.000
_cell.length_c   1.000
_cell.angle_alpha   90.00
_cell.angle_beta   90.00
_cell.angle_gamma   90.00
#
_symmetry.space_group_name_H-M   'P 1'
#
loop_
_entity.id
_entity.type
_entity.pdbx_description
1 polymer ?
#
loop_
_entity_poly.entity_id
_entity_poly.type
_entity_poly.pdbx_seq_one_letter_code
_entity_poly.pdbx_strand_id
1 'polypeptide(L)'
;MSVRLSRRLLFCLHTRKVPRACFDVPRTTVPCAITNETSLVRFYAKGANRPKHSSKDNKPKVELTEEEIMEVVRITHFRGDLEKSLRRLQDTYAKHLSLQAAAGSLDTIKVTVTGQEYTLAETAQISKKNPQLIVLNMAGFPDAIKPVLTAIQESGSNISTQQDGTTVYLHLPKMTKEHRENLCKNAKTLFAKTKEEVLAIERKYAKEIQKNKQGVSDDTAYNATLLVKAEAEDTIAQAETMMKTKQKELLGEK
;
A
#
# COMPACT_ATOMS: atom_id res chain seq x y z
N MET A 1 -51.78 33.07 7.46
CA MET A 1 -52.18 32.95 6.05
C MET A 1 -51.42 31.82 5.45
N SER A 2 -52.10 30.69 5.36
CA SER A 2 -52.48 30.01 4.09
C SER A 2 -51.29 29.30 3.45
N VAL A 3 -51.27 28.05 3.13
CA VAL A 3 -52.16 26.92 2.94
C VAL A 3 -51.38 25.85 2.19
N ARG A 4 -51.39 24.59 2.69
CA ARG A 4 -51.56 23.30 1.97
C ARG A 4 -50.62 23.02 0.76
N LEU A 5 -50.17 21.78 0.45
CA LEU A 5 -50.80 20.43 0.36
C LEU A 5 -49.68 19.37 0.18
N SER A 6 -49.62 18.40 0.96
CA SER A 6 -49.97 16.98 0.78
C SER A 6 -49.91 16.40 -0.64
N ARG A 7 -49.01 15.42 -0.87
CA ARG A 7 -49.33 14.27 -1.75
C ARG A 7 -48.48 13.06 -1.37
N ARG A 8 -49.11 12.11 -0.70
CA ARG A 8 -48.73 10.69 -0.59
C ARG A 8 -48.86 10.05 -1.97
N LEU A 9 -47.91 9.26 -2.38
CA LEU A 9 -48.11 8.20 -3.36
C LEU A 9 -47.48 6.91 -2.82
N LEU A 10 -48.37 6.06 -2.35
CA LEU A 10 -48.17 4.61 -2.22
C LEU A 10 -47.88 4.04 -3.62
N PHE A 11 -46.87 3.21 -3.77
CA PHE A 11 -46.85 2.26 -4.87
C PHE A 11 -46.56 0.84 -4.33
N CYS A 12 -47.51 0.01 -4.71
CA CYS A 12 -47.71 -1.39 -4.36
C CYS A 12 -46.52 -2.30 -4.62
N LEU A 13 -46.32 -3.19 -3.65
CA LEU A 13 -45.73 -4.50 -3.79
C LEU A 13 -46.49 -5.34 -4.83
N HIS A 14 -45.79 -5.85 -5.84
CA HIS A 14 -46.29 -6.93 -6.69
C HIS A 14 -45.30 -8.09 -6.72
N THR A 15 -45.51 -9.01 -5.81
CA THR A 15 -44.89 -10.33 -5.81
C THR A 15 -45.56 -11.21 -6.88
N ARG A 16 -44.88 -11.50 -7.96
CA ARG A 16 -45.29 -12.56 -8.89
C ARG A 16 -44.59 -13.87 -8.53
N LYS A 17 -45.33 -14.78 -7.90
CA LYS A 17 -45.06 -16.20 -7.83
C LYS A 17 -45.26 -16.82 -9.24
N VAL A 18 -44.26 -17.49 -9.75
CA VAL A 18 -44.39 -18.36 -10.96
C VAL A 18 -44.55 -19.79 -10.49
N PRO A 19 -45.61 -20.52 -10.93
CA PRO A 19 -45.81 -21.91 -10.57
C PRO A 19 -44.91 -22.82 -11.42
N ARG A 20 -44.28 -23.80 -10.77
CA ARG A 20 -43.62 -24.92 -11.42
C ARG A 20 -44.68 -25.88 -11.92
N ALA A 21 -44.77 -26.04 -13.24
CA ALA A 21 -45.53 -27.10 -13.90
C ALA A 21 -44.60 -28.32 -14.11
N CYS A 22 -44.93 -29.41 -13.45
CA CYS A 22 -44.41 -30.75 -13.77
C CYS A 22 -45.03 -31.18 -15.07
N PHE A 23 -44.22 -31.53 -16.05
CA PHE A 23 -44.69 -32.31 -17.21
C PHE A 23 -44.11 -33.72 -17.11
N ASP A 24 -44.99 -34.64 -16.75
CA ASP A 24 -44.78 -36.07 -16.93
C ASP A 24 -44.87 -36.40 -18.41
N VAL A 25 -43.84 -37.03 -18.97
CA VAL A 25 -43.87 -37.61 -20.34
C VAL A 25 -43.81 -39.11 -20.23
N PRO A 26 -44.75 -39.87 -20.78
CA PRO A 26 -44.80 -41.33 -20.68
C PRO A 26 -43.74 -41.97 -21.56
N ARG A 27 -43.11 -43.02 -21.00
CA ARG A 27 -42.23 -43.96 -21.71
C ARG A 27 -43.01 -44.78 -22.70
N THR A 28 -42.80 -44.58 -24.01
CA THR A 28 -43.15 -45.53 -25.02
C THR A 28 -41.91 -46.29 -25.50
N THR A 29 -41.94 -47.58 -25.30
CA THR A 29 -41.00 -48.59 -25.82
C THR A 29 -41.18 -48.74 -27.29
N VAL A 30 -40.13 -48.61 -28.11
CA VAL A 30 -40.10 -48.95 -29.53
C VAL A 30 -38.92 -49.90 -29.78
N PRO A 31 -39.13 -50.98 -30.55
CA PRO A 31 -38.16 -52.06 -30.69
C PRO A 31 -37.06 -51.76 -31.71
N CYS A 32 -35.91 -52.33 -31.42
CA CYS A 32 -34.67 -52.32 -32.17
C CYS A 32 -34.85 -52.87 -33.59
N ALA A 33 -34.50 -52.12 -34.62
CA ALA A 33 -34.20 -52.62 -35.95
C ALA A 33 -32.76 -52.23 -36.31
N ILE A 34 -31.97 -53.27 -36.55
CA ILE A 34 -30.54 -53.16 -36.93
C ILE A 34 -30.49 -52.79 -38.42
N THR A 35 -29.95 -51.60 -38.72
CA THR A 35 -29.43 -51.34 -40.05
C THR A 35 -28.05 -50.69 -39.90
N ASN A 36 -27.05 -51.42 -40.40
CA ASN A 36 -25.66 -50.92 -40.52
C ASN A 36 -25.62 -49.86 -41.61
N GLU A 37 -25.42 -48.58 -41.16
CA GLU A 37 -24.86 -47.55 -42.03
C GLU A 37 -23.73 -46.83 -41.27
N THR A 38 -22.53 -47.00 -41.81
CA THR A 38 -21.32 -46.37 -41.39
C THR A 38 -21.36 -44.86 -41.72
N SER A 39 -21.99 -44.05 -40.89
CA SER A 39 -21.84 -42.62 -40.97
C SER A 39 -20.69 -42.16 -40.04
N LEU A 40 -19.62 -41.64 -40.64
CA LEU A 40 -18.51 -40.99 -39.97
C LEU A 40 -19.00 -39.72 -39.23
N VAL A 41 -19.49 -39.92 -38.01
CA VAL A 41 -19.80 -38.80 -37.14
C VAL A 41 -18.49 -38.29 -36.57
N ARG A 42 -18.02 -37.12 -37.06
CA ARG A 42 -16.94 -36.37 -36.42
C ARG A 42 -17.43 -35.92 -35.06
N PHE A 43 -16.99 -36.59 -34.01
CA PHE A 43 -17.10 -36.11 -32.65
C PHE A 43 -16.19 -34.88 -32.51
N TYR A 44 -16.80 -33.69 -32.55
CA TYR A 44 -16.14 -32.51 -32.00
C TYR A 44 -16.03 -32.74 -30.50
N ALA A 45 -14.87 -33.14 -30.04
CA ALA A 45 -14.54 -33.18 -28.62
C ALA A 45 -14.67 -31.77 -28.05
N LYS A 46 -15.74 -31.54 -27.30
CA LYS A 46 -15.96 -30.34 -26.47
C LYS A 46 -14.75 -30.23 -25.56
N GLY A 47 -14.00 -29.15 -25.75
CA GLY A 47 -12.66 -28.94 -25.22
C GLY A 47 -12.47 -29.46 -23.81
N ALA A 48 -11.60 -30.45 -23.69
CA ALA A 48 -11.04 -30.85 -22.41
C ALA A 48 -10.48 -29.60 -21.71
N ASN A 49 -10.88 -29.39 -20.47
CA ASN A 49 -10.26 -28.45 -19.57
C ASN A 49 -8.73 -28.58 -19.68
N ARG A 50 -8.11 -27.69 -20.46
CA ARG A 50 -6.67 -27.52 -20.38
C ARG A 50 -6.36 -27.19 -18.92
N PRO A 51 -5.55 -27.99 -18.23
CA PRO A 51 -5.05 -27.58 -16.93
C PRO A 51 -4.45 -26.21 -17.14
N LYS A 52 -4.92 -25.22 -16.36
CA LYS A 52 -4.25 -23.92 -16.29
C LYS A 52 -2.83 -24.23 -15.87
N HIS A 53 -1.92 -24.22 -16.84
CA HIS A 53 -0.50 -24.21 -16.56
C HIS A 53 -0.30 -23.01 -15.65
N SER A 54 -0.14 -23.28 -14.37
CA SER A 54 0.42 -22.30 -13.46
C SER A 54 1.82 -22.04 -14.01
N SER A 55 1.97 -20.95 -14.74
CA SER A 55 3.27 -20.42 -15.12
C SER A 55 3.96 -20.06 -13.81
N LYS A 56 4.58 -21.06 -13.17
CA LYS A 56 5.62 -20.83 -12.19
C LYS A 56 6.73 -20.12 -12.97
N ASP A 57 6.86 -18.85 -12.68
CA ASP A 57 8.05 -17.99 -12.79
C ASP A 57 9.24 -18.56 -13.57
N ASN A 58 9.06 -18.84 -14.87
CA ASN A 58 10.15 -18.91 -15.80
C ASN A 58 10.48 -17.45 -16.20
N LYS A 59 10.99 -16.66 -15.24
CA LYS A 59 11.71 -15.42 -15.60
C LYS A 59 12.88 -15.88 -16.46
N PRO A 60 13.04 -15.39 -17.69
CA PRO A 60 14.20 -15.71 -18.49
C PRO A 60 15.43 -15.29 -17.69
N LYS A 61 16.24 -16.25 -17.26
CA LYS A 61 17.56 -15.97 -16.69
C LYS A 61 18.39 -15.45 -17.86
N VAL A 62 18.54 -14.15 -17.92
CA VAL A 62 19.42 -13.52 -18.89
C VAL A 62 20.82 -13.68 -18.32
N GLU A 63 21.59 -14.63 -18.89
CA GLU A 63 22.99 -14.85 -18.56
C GLU A 63 23.84 -13.90 -19.42
N LEU A 64 23.71 -12.60 -19.19
CA LEU A 64 24.65 -11.62 -19.73
C LEU A 64 25.72 -11.37 -18.69
N THR A 65 26.96 -11.17 -19.16
CA THR A 65 28.04 -10.69 -18.29
C THR A 65 27.75 -9.25 -17.89
N GLU A 66 28.00 -8.90 -16.63
CA GLU A 66 27.77 -7.53 -16.14
C GLU A 66 28.53 -6.48 -16.95
N GLU A 67 29.66 -6.85 -17.54
CA GLU A 67 30.50 -6.00 -18.39
C GLU A 67 29.79 -5.60 -19.69
N GLU A 68 29.15 -6.56 -20.39
CA GLU A 68 28.40 -6.29 -21.63
C GLU A 68 27.16 -5.40 -21.37
N ILE A 69 26.59 -5.51 -20.20
CA ILE A 69 25.44 -4.69 -19.82
C ILE A 69 25.88 -3.27 -19.45
N MET A 70 27.06 -3.11 -18.81
CA MET A 70 27.60 -1.80 -18.44
C MET A 70 27.92 -0.92 -19.67
N GLU A 71 28.24 -1.51 -20.83
CA GLU A 71 28.42 -0.77 -22.05
C GLU A 71 27.14 -0.11 -22.58
N VAL A 72 25.98 -0.76 -22.31
CA VAL A 72 24.68 -0.28 -22.81
C VAL A 72 23.97 0.62 -21.81
N VAL A 73 24.05 0.28 -20.53
CA VAL A 73 23.34 0.97 -19.44
C VAL A 73 24.22 1.08 -18.21
N ARG A 74 24.15 2.20 -17.53
CA ARG A 74 24.79 2.40 -16.22
C ARG A 74 23.99 1.68 -15.11
N ILE A 75 24.10 0.34 -15.07
CA ILE A 75 23.33 -0.51 -14.12
C ILE A 75 23.53 -0.09 -12.67
N THR A 76 24.74 0.31 -12.29
CA THR A 76 25.03 0.78 -10.93
C THR A 76 24.20 1.99 -10.53
N HIS A 77 24.01 2.95 -11.45
CA HIS A 77 23.15 4.11 -11.24
C HIS A 77 21.67 3.71 -11.19
N PHE A 78 21.24 2.79 -12.05
CA PHE A 78 19.89 2.28 -12.08
C PHE A 78 19.53 1.62 -10.74
N ARG A 79 20.33 0.68 -10.26
CA ARG A 79 20.16 0.04 -8.94
C ARG A 79 20.16 1.06 -7.81
N GLY A 80 21.06 2.03 -7.86
CA GLY A 80 21.10 3.12 -6.89
C GLY A 80 19.82 3.98 -6.88
N ASP A 81 19.21 4.23 -8.03
CA ASP A 81 17.94 4.99 -8.11
C ASP A 81 16.76 4.16 -7.60
N LEU A 82 16.73 2.84 -7.86
CA LEU A 82 15.75 1.93 -7.30
C LEU A 82 15.85 1.85 -5.77
N GLU A 83 17.05 1.68 -5.24
CA GLU A 83 17.26 1.67 -3.78
C GLU A 83 16.83 2.99 -3.11
N LYS A 84 17.13 4.13 -3.75
CA LYS A 84 16.69 5.44 -3.25
C LYS A 84 15.17 5.53 -3.15
N SER A 85 14.45 5.00 -4.15
CA SER A 85 12.99 4.98 -4.13
C SER A 85 12.45 4.12 -2.99
N LEU A 86 13.05 2.94 -2.73
CA LEU A 86 12.69 2.07 -1.61
C LEU A 86 13.00 2.71 -0.25
N ARG A 87 14.16 3.34 -0.10
CA ARG A 87 14.53 4.05 1.14
C ARG A 87 13.57 5.21 1.42
N ARG A 88 13.20 6.00 0.39
CA ARG A 88 12.17 7.05 0.53
C ARG A 88 10.84 6.49 1.01
N LEU A 89 10.42 5.34 0.48
CA LEU A 89 9.20 4.68 0.93
C LEU A 89 9.30 4.26 2.40
N GLN A 90 10.42 3.68 2.83
CA GLN A 90 10.67 3.33 4.24
C GLN A 90 10.62 4.55 5.15
N ASP A 91 11.29 5.64 4.77
CA ASP A 91 11.30 6.88 5.53
C ASP A 91 9.90 7.51 5.64
N THR A 92 9.14 7.50 4.52
CA THR A 92 7.76 8.00 4.53
C THR A 92 6.84 7.13 5.39
N TYR A 93 7.03 5.80 5.39
CA TYR A 93 6.30 4.91 6.28
C TYR A 93 6.67 5.13 7.76
N ALA A 94 7.94 5.37 8.06
CA ALA A 94 8.36 5.68 9.42
C ALA A 94 7.79 7.01 9.92
N LYS A 95 7.75 8.03 9.07
CA LYS A 95 7.26 9.37 9.43
C LYS A 95 5.73 9.46 9.49
N HIS A 96 5.04 8.92 8.49
CA HIS A 96 3.59 9.13 8.33
C HIS A 96 2.71 7.99 8.83
N LEU A 97 3.24 6.76 8.92
CA LEU A 97 2.48 5.57 9.29
C LEU A 97 2.86 5.01 10.66
N SER A 98 3.53 5.80 11.49
CA SER A 98 3.78 5.38 12.87
C SER A 98 2.49 5.46 13.68
N LEU A 99 2.13 4.38 14.38
CA LEU A 99 1.06 4.39 15.40
C LEU A 99 1.37 5.38 16.53
N GLN A 100 2.63 5.79 16.66
CA GLN A 100 3.13 6.75 17.62
C GLN A 100 3.52 8.09 16.95
N ALA A 101 2.94 8.41 15.79
CA ALA A 101 3.25 9.65 15.07
C ALA A 101 3.08 10.89 15.95
N ALA A 102 2.06 10.90 16.82
CA ALA A 102 1.87 11.96 17.81
C ALA A 102 3.04 12.08 18.80
N ALA A 103 3.71 10.97 19.13
CA ALA A 103 4.88 11.00 20.02
C ALA A 103 6.15 11.51 19.33
N GLY A 104 6.30 11.24 18.01
CA GLY A 104 7.44 11.73 17.24
C GLY A 104 7.33 13.22 16.87
N SER A 105 6.12 13.73 16.73
CA SER A 105 5.89 15.14 16.45
C SER A 105 6.16 16.03 17.67
N LEU A 106 6.15 15.49 18.89
CA LEU A 106 6.46 16.23 20.09
C LEU A 106 7.92 16.71 20.12
N ASP A 107 8.85 15.92 19.60
CA ASP A 107 10.28 16.24 19.60
C ASP A 107 10.59 17.53 18.81
N THR A 108 9.75 17.84 17.81
CA THR A 108 9.93 18.98 16.88
C THR A 108 9.12 20.22 17.26
N ILE A 109 8.34 20.18 18.36
CA ILE A 109 7.56 21.34 18.82
C ILE A 109 8.52 22.45 19.25
N LYS A 110 8.33 23.64 18.69
CA LYS A 110 9.06 24.83 19.06
C LYS A 110 8.44 25.47 20.31
N VAL A 111 9.27 25.76 21.27
CA VAL A 111 8.90 26.41 22.53
C VAL A 111 9.68 27.69 22.67
N THR A 112 9.02 28.80 22.92
CA THR A 112 9.67 30.07 23.19
C THR A 112 9.91 30.21 24.70
N VAL A 113 11.18 30.16 25.09
CA VAL A 113 11.60 30.40 26.49
C VAL A 113 12.45 31.64 26.54
N THR A 114 12.07 32.62 27.34
CA THR A 114 12.81 33.90 27.53
C THR A 114 13.14 34.63 26.23
N GLY A 115 12.27 34.52 25.20
CA GLY A 115 12.47 35.22 23.92
C GLY A 115 13.33 34.46 22.90
N GLN A 116 13.78 33.25 23.21
CA GLN A 116 14.50 32.38 22.29
C GLN A 116 13.65 31.14 21.97
N GLU A 117 13.73 30.66 20.72
CA GLU A 117 13.06 29.45 20.29
C GLU A 117 13.95 28.23 20.53
N TYR A 118 13.45 27.26 21.28
CA TYR A 118 14.09 25.98 21.52
C TYR A 118 13.16 24.84 21.02
N THR A 119 13.73 23.70 20.70
CA THR A 119 12.93 22.50 20.47
C THR A 119 12.59 21.83 21.80
N LEU A 120 11.46 21.11 21.87
CA LEU A 120 11.06 20.40 23.08
C LEU A 120 12.14 19.38 23.51
N ALA A 121 12.82 18.78 22.55
CA ALA A 121 13.93 17.83 22.81
C ALA A 121 15.14 18.48 23.50
N GLU A 122 15.33 19.78 23.34
CA GLU A 122 16.43 20.55 24.01
C GLU A 122 16.05 21.01 25.42
N THR A 123 14.78 21.24 25.67
CA THR A 123 14.27 21.77 26.95
C THR A 123 13.84 20.68 27.94
N ALA A 124 13.48 19.51 27.45
CA ALA A 124 12.94 18.42 28.26
C ALA A 124 13.56 17.07 27.92
N GLN A 125 13.82 16.27 28.93
CA GLN A 125 14.18 14.87 28.74
C GLN A 125 12.92 14.04 28.50
N ILE A 126 12.74 13.53 27.27
CA ILE A 126 11.56 12.79 26.84
C ILE A 126 11.76 11.30 27.15
N SER A 127 10.92 10.74 28.01
CA SER A 127 10.92 9.31 28.35
C SER A 127 9.58 8.68 28.02
N LYS A 128 9.58 7.67 27.15
CA LYS A 128 8.39 6.91 26.76
C LYS A 128 8.23 5.70 27.67
N LYS A 129 7.41 5.81 28.72
CA LYS A 129 7.13 4.67 29.63
C LYS A 129 6.16 3.67 28.99
N ASN A 130 5.12 4.15 28.34
CA ASN A 130 4.07 3.35 27.67
C ASN A 130 3.75 3.97 26.30
N PRO A 131 3.17 3.20 25.37
CA PRO A 131 2.72 3.74 24.08
C PRO A 131 1.72 4.91 24.20
N GLN A 132 1.06 5.04 25.36
CA GLN A 132 0.06 6.06 25.66
C GLN A 132 0.52 7.08 26.72
N LEU A 133 1.69 6.90 27.33
CA LEU A 133 2.20 7.75 28.38
C LEU A 133 3.64 8.17 28.09
N ILE A 134 3.80 9.44 27.81
CA ILE A 134 5.10 10.09 27.68
C ILE A 134 5.35 10.93 28.90
N VAL A 135 6.55 10.86 29.43
CA VAL A 135 7.00 11.62 30.60
C VAL A 135 8.08 12.60 30.14
N LEU A 136 7.81 13.88 30.35
CA LEU A 136 8.76 14.96 30.12
C LEU A 136 9.36 15.35 31.47
N ASN A 137 10.66 15.21 31.63
CA ASN A 137 11.36 15.69 32.80
C ASN A 137 12.04 17.03 32.46
N MET A 138 11.63 18.07 33.14
CA MET A 138 12.06 19.44 32.92
C MET A 138 12.86 19.99 34.12
N ALA A 139 13.56 19.12 34.85
CA ALA A 139 14.34 19.51 36.01
C ALA A 139 15.45 20.56 35.68
N GLY A 140 15.95 20.54 34.42
CA GLY A 140 16.97 21.50 33.97
C GLY A 140 16.41 22.90 33.66
N PHE A 141 15.12 23.01 33.26
CA PHE A 141 14.51 24.27 32.84
C PHE A 141 13.08 24.41 33.41
N PRO A 142 12.94 24.66 34.72
CA PRO A 142 11.61 24.77 35.35
C PRO A 142 10.79 25.94 34.82
N ASP A 143 11.41 27.02 34.36
CA ASP A 143 10.72 28.18 33.79
C ASP A 143 10.08 27.89 32.42
N ALA A 144 10.56 26.87 31.74
CA ALA A 144 10.02 26.42 30.44
C ALA A 144 8.72 25.59 30.55
N ILE A 145 8.31 25.17 31.74
CA ILE A 145 7.13 24.29 31.92
C ILE A 145 5.86 24.93 31.37
N LYS A 146 5.59 26.21 31.74
CA LYS A 146 4.40 26.93 31.26
C LYS A 146 4.38 27.10 29.72
N PRO A 147 5.47 27.63 29.09
CA PRO A 147 5.55 27.72 27.64
C PRO A 147 5.38 26.37 26.92
N VAL A 148 5.95 25.30 27.49
CA VAL A 148 5.82 23.93 26.92
C VAL A 148 4.38 23.45 26.96
N LEU A 149 3.67 23.64 28.08
CA LEU A 149 2.26 23.24 28.17
C LEU A 149 1.40 24.00 27.15
N THR A 150 1.64 25.30 26.98
CA THR A 150 0.94 26.13 25.98
C THR A 150 1.25 25.66 24.57
N ALA A 151 2.51 25.42 24.24
CA ALA A 151 2.93 24.94 22.92
C ALA A 151 2.34 23.56 22.57
N ILE A 152 2.23 22.65 23.56
CA ILE A 152 1.59 21.34 23.36
C ILE A 152 0.08 21.50 23.13
N GLN A 153 -0.60 22.40 23.83
CA GLN A 153 -2.02 22.67 23.60
C GLN A 153 -2.26 23.32 22.22
N GLU A 154 -1.42 24.24 21.81
CA GLU A 154 -1.48 24.91 20.50
C GLU A 154 -1.16 23.95 19.35
N SER A 155 -0.36 22.89 19.58
CA SER A 155 -0.06 21.88 18.57
C SER A 155 -1.28 21.06 18.10
N GLY A 156 -2.45 21.24 18.71
CA GLY A 156 -3.71 20.60 18.32
C GLY A 156 -3.75 19.07 18.49
N SER A 157 -2.80 18.50 19.23
CA SER A 157 -2.62 17.04 19.33
C SER A 157 -3.60 16.35 20.29
N ASN A 158 -4.63 17.00 20.81
CA ASN A 158 -5.60 16.46 21.78
C ASN A 158 -4.97 15.64 22.92
N ILE A 159 -3.78 16.05 23.36
CA ILE A 159 -3.00 15.38 24.40
C ILE A 159 -3.43 15.90 25.75
N SER A 160 -3.83 15.00 26.65
CA SER A 160 -4.09 15.36 28.04
C SER A 160 -2.77 15.49 28.79
N THR A 161 -2.55 16.66 29.40
CA THR A 161 -1.32 16.97 30.14
C THR A 161 -1.59 16.98 31.63
N GLN A 162 -0.74 16.32 32.41
CA GLN A 162 -0.77 16.34 33.87
C GLN A 162 0.61 16.75 34.37
N GLN A 163 0.69 17.82 35.16
CA GLN A 163 1.94 18.30 35.73
C GLN A 163 2.10 17.78 37.17
N ASP A 164 3.28 17.29 37.47
CA ASP A 164 3.69 16.94 38.84
C ASP A 164 5.10 17.51 39.11
N GLY A 165 5.11 18.65 39.78
CA GLY A 165 6.34 19.42 40.03
C GLY A 165 7.06 19.79 38.74
N THR A 166 8.27 19.24 38.52
CA THR A 166 9.12 19.43 37.31
C THR A 166 8.88 18.39 36.24
N THR A 167 7.98 17.43 36.48
CA THR A 167 7.67 16.34 35.55
C THR A 167 6.30 16.59 34.96
N VAL A 168 6.19 16.46 33.64
CA VAL A 168 4.93 16.55 32.90
C VAL A 168 4.58 15.20 32.29
N TYR A 169 3.41 14.69 32.60
CA TYR A 169 2.86 13.46 32.06
C TYR A 169 1.93 13.79 30.90
N LEU A 170 2.23 13.23 29.73
CA LEU A 170 1.42 13.38 28.53
C LEU A 170 0.65 12.09 28.27
N HIS A 171 -0.67 12.15 28.34
CA HIS A 171 -1.54 11.04 27.99
C HIS A 171 -1.99 11.15 26.54
N LEU A 172 -1.51 10.23 25.70
CA LEU A 172 -1.94 10.14 24.31
C LEU A 172 -3.26 9.39 24.21
N PRO A 173 -4.22 9.88 23.41
CA PRO A 173 -5.47 9.16 23.17
C PRO A 173 -5.22 7.84 22.44
N LYS A 174 -6.05 6.84 22.73
CA LYS A 174 -6.02 5.57 21.98
C LYS A 174 -6.45 5.80 20.55
N MET A 175 -5.69 5.24 19.62
CA MET A 175 -6.06 5.31 18.21
C MET A 175 -7.37 4.54 17.93
N THR A 176 -8.31 5.20 17.28
CA THR A 176 -9.58 4.58 16.86
C THR A 176 -9.36 3.61 15.70
N LYS A 177 -10.27 2.66 15.50
CA LYS A 177 -10.24 1.73 14.38
C LYS A 177 -10.25 2.48 13.04
N GLU A 178 -11.10 3.50 12.90
CA GLU A 178 -11.22 4.34 11.71
C GLU A 178 -9.90 5.02 11.35
N HIS A 179 -9.16 5.52 12.36
CA HIS A 179 -7.87 6.14 12.12
C HIS A 179 -6.85 5.12 11.58
N ARG A 180 -6.82 3.90 12.13
CA ARG A 180 -5.97 2.81 11.63
C ARG A 180 -6.29 2.43 10.18
N GLU A 181 -7.59 2.34 9.84
CA GLU A 181 -8.03 2.08 8.48
C GLU A 181 -7.60 3.20 7.51
N ASN A 182 -7.69 4.45 7.93
CA ASN A 182 -7.21 5.59 7.15
C ASN A 182 -5.70 5.55 6.95
N LEU A 183 -4.93 5.17 7.96
CA LEU A 183 -3.47 4.94 7.81
C LEU A 183 -3.19 3.80 6.82
N CYS A 184 -3.98 2.72 6.83
CA CYS A 184 -3.86 1.64 5.83
C CYS A 184 -4.16 2.11 4.41
N LYS A 185 -5.14 3.01 4.22
CA LYS A 185 -5.42 3.64 2.92
C LYS A 185 -4.25 4.53 2.49
N ASN A 186 -3.71 5.33 3.41
CA ASN A 186 -2.53 6.16 3.15
C ASN A 186 -1.31 5.31 2.76
N ALA A 187 -1.09 4.15 3.41
CA ALA A 187 -0.03 3.21 3.03
C ALA A 187 -0.16 2.75 1.57
N LYS A 188 -1.38 2.45 1.12
CA LYS A 188 -1.65 2.07 -0.27
C LYS A 188 -1.37 3.21 -1.25
N THR A 189 -1.75 4.44 -0.91
CA THR A 189 -1.51 5.61 -1.78
C THR A 189 -0.02 5.93 -1.90
N LEU A 190 0.75 5.79 -0.81
CA LEU A 190 2.20 5.96 -0.83
C LEU A 190 2.87 4.86 -1.68
N PHE A 191 2.44 3.61 -1.53
CA PHE A 191 2.93 2.51 -2.37
C PHE A 191 2.63 2.76 -3.85
N ALA A 192 1.42 3.22 -4.21
CA ALA A 192 1.08 3.54 -5.59
C ALA A 192 2.01 4.61 -6.19
N LYS A 193 2.32 5.66 -5.43
CA LYS A 193 3.29 6.70 -5.85
C LYS A 193 4.69 6.12 -6.08
N THR A 194 5.18 5.30 -5.15
CA THR A 194 6.50 4.66 -5.31
C THR A 194 6.53 3.72 -6.50
N LYS A 195 5.45 2.96 -6.74
CA LYS A 195 5.33 2.13 -7.95
C LYS A 195 5.43 2.95 -9.23
N GLU A 196 4.77 4.11 -9.28
CA GLU A 196 4.86 5.03 -10.43
C GLU A 196 6.28 5.59 -10.60
N GLU A 197 6.97 5.92 -9.50
CA GLU A 197 8.38 6.36 -9.53
C GLU A 197 9.30 5.27 -10.09
N VAL A 198 9.15 4.01 -9.64
CA VAL A 198 9.93 2.88 -10.14
C VAL A 198 9.68 2.66 -11.64
N LEU A 199 8.42 2.69 -12.09
CA LEU A 199 8.09 2.58 -13.51
C LEU A 199 8.62 3.76 -14.33
N ALA A 200 8.69 4.96 -13.76
CA ALA A 200 9.29 6.12 -14.43
C ALA A 200 10.81 5.95 -14.59
N ILE A 201 11.47 5.40 -13.56
CA ILE A 201 12.90 5.04 -13.62
C ILE A 201 13.14 3.98 -14.72
N GLU A 202 12.37 2.89 -14.73
CA GLU A 202 12.43 1.85 -15.76
C GLU A 202 12.32 2.44 -17.16
N ARG A 203 11.31 3.28 -17.41
CA ARG A 203 11.10 3.94 -18.71
C ARG A 203 12.26 4.86 -19.11
N LYS A 204 12.87 5.52 -18.13
CA LYS A 204 14.05 6.39 -18.38
C LYS A 204 15.22 5.56 -18.89
N TYR A 205 15.55 4.48 -18.21
CA TYR A 205 16.66 3.62 -18.59
C TYR A 205 16.37 2.79 -19.85
N ALA A 206 15.14 2.36 -20.08
CA ALA A 206 14.72 1.73 -21.32
C ALA A 206 14.94 2.66 -22.56
N LYS A 207 14.64 3.96 -22.38
CA LYS A 207 14.92 4.97 -23.44
C LYS A 207 16.42 5.20 -23.62
N GLU A 208 17.21 5.14 -22.56
CA GLU A 208 18.67 5.27 -22.62
C GLU A 208 19.28 4.09 -23.40
N ILE A 209 18.81 2.86 -23.16
CA ILE A 209 19.20 1.66 -23.94
C ILE A 209 18.92 1.87 -25.43
N GLN A 210 17.72 2.37 -25.76
CA GLN A 210 17.35 2.60 -27.17
C GLN A 210 18.20 3.65 -27.84
N LYS A 211 18.70 4.67 -27.13
CA LYS A 211 19.60 5.71 -27.64
C LYS A 211 21.02 5.16 -27.87
N ASN A 212 21.48 4.31 -26.94
CA ASN A 212 22.83 3.74 -26.97
C ASN A 212 22.92 2.50 -27.87
N LYS A 213 21.85 2.15 -28.58
CA LYS A 213 21.79 0.99 -29.48
C LYS A 213 22.75 1.08 -30.67
N GLN A 214 23.26 2.29 -30.99
CA GLN A 214 24.24 2.49 -32.07
C GLN A 214 25.62 1.95 -31.64
N GLY A 215 25.97 0.76 -32.13
CA GLY A 215 27.25 0.10 -31.86
C GLY A 215 27.16 -1.18 -31.01
N VAL A 216 25.98 -1.53 -30.53
CA VAL A 216 25.73 -2.75 -29.72
C VAL A 216 24.80 -3.69 -30.47
N SER A 217 24.93 -5.02 -30.24
CA SER A 217 24.06 -5.99 -30.89
C SER A 217 22.59 -5.82 -30.44
N ASP A 218 21.64 -6.10 -31.33
CA ASP A 218 20.21 -6.02 -31.03
C ASP A 218 19.81 -6.97 -29.88
N ASP A 219 20.47 -8.12 -29.78
CA ASP A 219 20.23 -9.11 -28.74
C ASP A 219 20.68 -8.62 -27.36
N THR A 220 21.86 -7.97 -27.28
CA THR A 220 22.33 -7.40 -25.99
C THR A 220 21.45 -6.26 -25.52
N ALA A 221 20.98 -5.39 -26.42
CA ALA A 221 20.05 -4.32 -26.10
C ALA A 221 18.69 -4.86 -25.62
N TYR A 222 18.18 -5.93 -26.25
CA TYR A 222 16.95 -6.59 -25.85
C TYR A 222 17.08 -7.23 -24.46
N ASN A 223 18.16 -7.98 -24.23
CA ASN A 223 18.43 -8.63 -22.95
C ASN A 223 18.64 -7.62 -21.83
N ALA A 224 19.34 -6.50 -22.07
CA ALA A 224 19.47 -5.41 -21.11
C ALA A 224 18.11 -4.81 -20.74
N THR A 225 17.20 -4.66 -21.70
CA THR A 225 15.83 -4.19 -21.43
C THR A 225 15.03 -5.19 -20.56
N LEU A 226 15.20 -6.48 -20.81
CA LEU A 226 14.56 -7.52 -19.98
C LEU A 226 15.09 -7.52 -18.55
N LEU A 227 16.41 -7.32 -18.37
CA LEU A 227 17.03 -7.25 -17.06
C LEU A 227 16.52 -6.03 -16.27
N VAL A 228 16.50 -4.84 -16.90
CA VAL A 228 15.95 -3.62 -16.27
C VAL A 228 14.51 -3.81 -15.83
N LYS A 229 13.68 -4.48 -16.64
CA LYS A 229 12.29 -4.80 -16.27
C LYS A 229 12.22 -5.78 -15.10
N ALA A 230 13.02 -6.86 -15.12
CA ALA A 230 13.03 -7.85 -14.05
C ALA A 230 13.45 -7.24 -12.71
N GLU A 231 14.51 -6.41 -12.68
CA GLU A 231 14.93 -5.72 -11.46
C GLU A 231 13.89 -4.69 -10.97
N ALA A 232 13.19 -4.00 -11.86
CA ALA A 232 12.10 -3.11 -11.51
C ALA A 232 10.90 -3.88 -10.89
N GLU A 233 10.53 -5.03 -11.47
CA GLU A 233 9.49 -5.90 -10.93
C GLU A 233 9.85 -6.43 -9.54
N ASP A 234 11.10 -6.84 -9.33
CA ASP A 234 11.59 -7.32 -8.04
C ASP A 234 11.55 -6.21 -6.96
N THR A 235 11.89 -4.97 -7.32
CA THR A 235 11.77 -3.82 -6.41
C THR A 235 10.32 -3.49 -6.07
N ILE A 236 9.41 -3.58 -7.04
CA ILE A 236 7.98 -3.41 -6.81
C ILE A 236 7.45 -4.51 -5.87
N ALA A 237 7.88 -5.76 -6.05
CA ALA A 237 7.51 -6.87 -5.17
C ALA A 237 8.02 -6.66 -3.73
N GLN A 238 9.25 -6.14 -3.56
CA GLN A 238 9.77 -5.76 -2.24
C GLN A 238 8.95 -4.64 -1.61
N ALA A 239 8.62 -3.58 -2.36
CA ALA A 239 7.77 -2.50 -1.87
C ALA A 239 6.36 -3.00 -1.47
N GLU A 240 5.80 -3.96 -2.22
CA GLU A 240 4.51 -4.57 -1.90
C GLU A 240 4.57 -5.39 -0.60
N THR A 241 5.63 -6.15 -0.37
CA THR A 241 5.82 -6.89 0.88
C THR A 241 5.95 -5.94 2.07
N MET A 242 6.70 -4.84 1.93
CA MET A 242 6.78 -3.79 2.95
C MET A 242 5.42 -3.16 3.26
N MET A 243 4.62 -2.87 2.23
CA MET A 243 3.27 -2.34 2.39
C MET A 243 2.36 -3.32 3.14
N LYS A 244 2.37 -4.60 2.76
CA LYS A 244 1.58 -5.65 3.44
C LYS A 244 1.99 -5.83 4.90
N THR A 245 3.28 -5.80 5.20
CA THR A 245 3.80 -5.88 6.57
C THR A 245 3.32 -4.69 7.40
N LYS A 246 3.43 -3.47 6.85
CA LYS A 246 2.95 -2.26 7.53
C LYS A 246 1.43 -2.27 7.75
N GLN A 247 0.66 -2.77 6.82
CA GLN A 247 -0.79 -2.91 7.00
C GLN A 247 -1.14 -3.87 8.14
N LYS A 248 -0.45 -5.01 8.25
CA LYS A 248 -0.62 -5.95 9.37
C LYS A 248 -0.28 -5.30 10.71
N GLU A 249 0.85 -4.56 10.77
CA GLU A 249 1.24 -3.82 11.97
C GLU A 249 0.18 -2.79 12.39
N LEU A 250 -0.38 -2.03 11.43
CA LEU A 250 -1.39 -1.00 11.68
C LEU A 250 -2.73 -1.60 12.16
N LEU A 251 -3.15 -2.72 11.60
CA LEU A 251 -4.37 -3.43 12.02
C LEU A 251 -4.18 -4.17 13.34
N GLY A 252 -2.95 -4.47 13.72
CA GLY A 252 -2.62 -5.24 14.93
C GLY A 252 -2.83 -6.74 14.73
N GLU A 253 -2.86 -7.22 13.48
CA GLU A 253 -2.86 -8.63 13.15
C GLU A 253 -1.44 -9.17 13.31
N LYS A 254 -1.25 -10.07 14.30
CA LYS A 254 0.00 -10.79 14.53
C LYS A 254 0.05 -12.07 13.71
#